data_2c7e602b221ba0d08fe3ea4781d49ada
#
_entry.id   2c7e602b221ba0d08fe3ea4781d49ada
#
_cell.length_a   1.000
_cell.length_b   1.000
_cell.length_c   1.000
_cell.angle_alpha   90.00
_cell.angle_beta   90.00
_cell.angle_gamma   90.00
#
_symmetry.space_group_name_H-M   'P 1'
#
loop_
_entity.id
_entity.type
_entity.pdbx_description
1 polymer ?
#
loop_
_entity_poly.entity_id
_entity_poly.type
_entity_poly.pdbx_seq_one_letter_code
_entity_poly.pdbx_strand_id
1 'polypeptide(L)'
;DAAGPRGRAVVVLPQWNADPEGHIGLSRLLARCGVSALRLSLPYHDTRMPPELTRADYIVSANVARTVQVCRQAVLDARGAVGWLARQGYERIGILGTSLGSCLALLTTAHDSRIRAQALNHVSPWFADVVWRGLSTRHVRAGLEGHVDLDELRDLWRPINPWSYLDRIRSTRTLLVYARYDLTFPADLSRLLIREFAA
;
A
#
# COMPACT_ATOMS: atom_id res chain seq x y z
N ASP A 1 26.70 -13.90 16.15
CA ASP A 1 25.98 -14.85 15.31
C ASP A 1 26.58 -14.81 13.93
N ALA A 2 27.22 -15.90 13.51
CA ALA A 2 27.69 -16.09 12.15
C ALA A 2 26.46 -16.16 11.25
N ALA A 3 26.05 -15.02 10.74
CA ALA A 3 24.88 -14.91 9.88
C ALA A 3 25.27 -15.43 8.50
N GLY A 4 24.95 -16.68 8.25
CA GLY A 4 24.76 -17.13 6.87
C GLY A 4 23.63 -16.29 6.20
N PRO A 5 23.46 -16.38 4.87
CA PRO A 5 22.49 -15.59 4.15
C PRO A 5 21.11 -15.76 4.78
N ARG A 6 20.53 -14.69 5.28
CA ARG A 6 19.19 -14.72 5.87
C ARG A 6 18.18 -14.97 4.72
N GLY A 7 17.29 -15.93 4.92
CA GLY A 7 16.41 -16.42 3.88
C GLY A 7 15.43 -15.38 3.33
N ARG A 8 14.17 -15.43 3.74
CA ARG A 8 13.07 -14.61 3.20
C ARG A 8 12.59 -13.60 4.22
N ALA A 9 12.32 -12.39 3.76
CA ALA A 9 11.67 -11.37 4.58
C ALA A 9 10.54 -10.67 3.80
N VAL A 10 9.59 -10.10 4.52
CA VAL A 10 8.50 -9.33 3.96
C VAL A 10 8.27 -8.04 4.74
N VAL A 11 8.14 -6.92 4.03
CA VAL A 11 7.63 -5.67 4.58
C VAL A 11 6.11 -5.73 4.56
N VAL A 12 5.46 -5.47 5.69
CA VAL A 12 3.99 -5.51 5.84
C VAL A 12 3.46 -4.11 6.02
N LEU A 13 2.64 -3.66 5.08
CA LEU A 13 1.97 -2.35 5.06
C LEU A 13 0.50 -2.53 5.43
N PRO A 14 0.05 -1.96 6.56
CA PRO A 14 -1.31 -2.11 7.02
C PRO A 14 -2.32 -1.28 6.22
N GLN A 15 -3.62 -1.51 6.47
CA GLN A 15 -4.71 -0.69 5.96
C GLN A 15 -4.71 0.71 6.61
N TRP A 16 -5.48 1.62 6.02
CA TRP A 16 -5.77 2.93 6.60
C TRP A 16 -6.46 2.79 7.96
N ASN A 17 -6.04 3.59 8.91
CA ASN A 17 -6.50 3.54 10.31
C ASN A 17 -6.35 2.16 10.96
N ALA A 18 -5.28 1.43 10.61
CA ALA A 18 -4.95 0.18 11.27
C ALA A 18 -4.63 0.42 12.75
N ASP A 19 -5.11 -0.48 13.59
CA ASP A 19 -4.74 -0.51 15.00
C ASP A 19 -3.24 -0.81 15.17
N PRO A 20 -2.60 -0.33 16.25
CA PRO A 20 -1.19 -0.62 16.53
C PRO A 20 -0.85 -2.11 16.53
N GLU A 21 -1.79 -2.96 16.94
CA GLU A 21 -1.65 -4.42 16.93
C GLU A 21 -2.03 -5.09 15.60
N GLY A 22 -2.60 -4.32 14.67
CA GLY A 22 -2.98 -4.81 13.35
C GLY A 22 -1.80 -5.46 12.63
N HIS A 23 -2.03 -6.62 12.00
CA HIS A 23 -1.03 -7.42 11.27
C HIS A 23 0.05 -8.10 12.13
N ILE A 24 0.03 -7.97 13.48
CA ILE A 24 0.96 -8.72 14.35
C ILE A 24 0.72 -10.22 14.23
N GLY A 25 -0.54 -10.65 14.25
CA GLY A 25 -0.92 -12.07 14.06
C GLY A 25 -0.43 -12.62 12.73
N LEU A 26 -0.61 -11.87 11.64
CA LEU A 26 -0.11 -12.21 10.32
C LEU A 26 1.42 -12.28 10.28
N SER A 27 2.10 -11.32 10.89
CA SER A 27 3.57 -11.29 10.96
C SER A 27 4.12 -12.51 11.73
N ARG A 28 3.45 -12.90 12.82
CA ARG A 28 3.80 -14.13 13.57
C ARG A 28 3.58 -15.40 12.76
N LEU A 29 2.48 -15.46 11.99
CA LEU A 29 2.21 -16.59 11.10
C LEU A 29 3.28 -16.72 10.02
N LEU A 30 3.66 -15.62 9.37
CA LEU A 30 4.74 -15.59 8.38
C LEU A 30 6.07 -16.06 8.98
N ALA A 31 6.39 -15.61 10.19
CA ALA A 31 7.59 -16.03 10.89
C ALA A 31 7.61 -17.56 11.17
N ARG A 32 6.48 -18.15 11.55
CA ARG A 32 6.33 -19.62 11.70
C ARG A 32 6.54 -20.36 10.37
N CYS A 33 6.22 -19.72 9.24
CA CYS A 33 6.48 -20.25 7.89
C CYS A 33 7.91 -19.96 7.39
N GLY A 34 8.82 -19.49 8.23
CA GLY A 34 10.20 -19.18 7.88
C GLY A 34 10.36 -17.93 7.03
N VAL A 35 9.43 -16.98 7.14
CA VAL A 35 9.49 -15.67 6.50
C VAL A 35 9.52 -14.58 7.57
N SER A 36 10.63 -13.89 7.73
CA SER A 36 10.72 -12.74 8.65
C SER A 36 9.80 -11.63 8.19
N ALA A 37 9.05 -11.03 9.12
CA ALA A 37 8.11 -9.97 8.80
C ALA A 37 8.48 -8.67 9.50
N LEU A 38 8.57 -7.58 8.75
CA LEU A 38 8.76 -6.23 9.24
C LEU A 38 7.47 -5.43 9.01
N ARG A 39 6.65 -5.29 10.05
CA ARG A 39 5.47 -4.43 10.01
C ARG A 39 5.90 -2.98 10.09
N LEU A 40 5.40 -2.16 9.17
CA LEU A 40 5.70 -0.74 9.11
C LEU A 40 4.48 0.07 9.56
N SER A 41 4.68 1.03 10.47
CA SER A 41 3.68 2.07 10.75
C SER A 41 3.67 3.09 9.63
N LEU A 42 2.52 3.28 8.99
CA LEU A 42 2.36 4.29 7.96
C LEU A 42 2.45 5.71 8.56
N PRO A 43 2.75 6.75 7.77
CA PRO A 43 2.66 8.12 8.24
C PRO A 43 1.29 8.41 8.88
N TYR A 44 1.31 9.13 9.99
CA TYR A 44 0.13 9.48 10.80
C TYR A 44 -0.62 8.30 11.44
N HIS A 45 -0.01 7.12 11.52
CA HIS A 45 -0.55 5.95 12.24
C HIS A 45 0.27 5.65 13.49
N ASP A 46 -0.33 4.97 14.44
CA ASP A 46 0.31 4.51 15.67
C ASP A 46 1.03 5.67 16.41
N THR A 47 2.29 5.47 16.77
CA THR A 47 3.15 6.47 17.43
C THR A 47 3.51 7.67 16.55
N ARG A 48 3.17 7.62 15.25
CA ARG A 48 3.39 8.71 14.29
C ARG A 48 2.16 9.62 14.16
N MET A 49 1.08 9.32 14.88
CA MET A 49 -0.14 10.14 14.86
C MET A 49 0.09 11.38 15.72
N PRO A 50 -0.10 12.58 15.17
CA PRO A 50 0.03 13.80 15.95
C PRO A 50 -1.18 13.98 16.89
N PRO A 51 -1.01 14.71 18.01
CA PRO A 51 -2.01 14.78 19.08
C PRO A 51 -3.36 15.39 18.66
N GLU A 52 -3.37 16.20 17.59
CA GLU A 52 -4.59 16.81 17.04
C GLU A 52 -5.44 15.84 16.22
N LEU A 53 -4.93 14.64 15.90
CA LEU A 53 -5.64 13.64 15.12
C LEU A 53 -6.07 12.46 15.99
N THR A 54 -7.28 11.97 15.73
CA THR A 54 -7.79 10.69 16.24
C THR A 54 -7.82 9.61 15.16
N ARG A 55 -7.58 10.00 13.91
CA ARG A 55 -7.56 9.14 12.71
C ARG A 55 -6.46 9.62 11.77
N ALA A 56 -5.91 8.71 10.99
CA ALA A 56 -4.84 9.01 10.04
C ALA A 56 -5.37 9.74 8.78
N ASP A 57 -6.21 10.75 8.95
CA ASP A 57 -6.89 11.42 7.83
C ASP A 57 -5.96 12.33 7.00
N TYR A 58 -4.70 12.51 7.40
CA TYR A 58 -3.73 13.25 6.59
C TYR A 58 -3.15 12.43 5.43
N ILE A 59 -3.20 11.08 5.49
CA ILE A 59 -2.71 10.25 4.39
C ILE A 59 -3.73 10.08 3.25
N VAL A 60 -5.02 10.17 3.58
CA VAL A 60 -6.13 10.20 2.59
C VAL A 60 -7.08 11.32 2.99
N SER A 61 -7.04 12.43 2.28
CA SER A 61 -7.79 13.63 2.64
C SER A 61 -8.24 14.42 1.40
N ALA A 62 -9.16 15.36 1.61
CA ALA A 62 -9.54 16.32 0.58
C ALA A 62 -8.41 17.33 0.24
N ASN A 63 -7.36 17.41 1.06
CA ASN A 63 -6.15 18.13 0.69
C ASN A 63 -5.34 17.29 -0.30
N VAL A 64 -5.55 17.54 -1.59
CA VAL A 64 -4.96 16.79 -2.71
C VAL A 64 -3.43 16.71 -2.61
N ALA A 65 -2.77 17.85 -2.41
CA ALA A 65 -1.31 17.91 -2.32
C ALA A 65 -0.76 17.16 -1.11
N ARG A 66 -1.41 17.26 0.04
CA ARG A 66 -1.02 16.53 1.27
C ARG A 66 -1.11 15.02 1.04
N THR A 67 -2.20 14.54 0.43
CA THR A 67 -2.37 13.12 0.14
C THR A 67 -1.20 12.59 -0.71
N VAL A 68 -0.80 13.30 -1.77
CA VAL A 68 0.37 12.94 -2.60
C VAL A 68 1.65 12.92 -1.78
N GLN A 69 1.90 13.97 -0.99
CA GLN A 69 3.13 14.08 -0.18
C GLN A 69 3.23 12.95 0.86
N VAL A 70 2.12 12.61 1.52
CA VAL A 70 2.10 11.59 2.56
C VAL A 70 2.20 10.18 1.96
N CYS A 71 1.53 9.90 0.85
CA CYS A 71 1.71 8.64 0.13
C CYS A 71 3.15 8.49 -0.37
N ARG A 72 3.77 9.56 -0.89
CA ARG A 72 5.18 9.57 -1.26
C ARG A 72 6.08 9.24 -0.06
N GLN A 73 5.83 9.84 1.11
CA GLN A 73 6.59 9.52 2.33
C GLN A 73 6.43 8.06 2.72
N ALA A 74 5.21 7.51 2.67
CA ALA A 74 4.97 6.10 2.96
C ALA A 74 5.76 5.15 2.03
N VAL A 75 5.84 5.47 0.74
CA VAL A 75 6.66 4.72 -0.22
C VAL A 75 8.15 4.82 0.10
N LEU A 76 8.64 6.00 0.49
CA LEU A 76 10.04 6.19 0.89
C LEU A 76 10.36 5.40 2.16
N ASP A 77 9.48 5.39 3.15
CA ASP A 77 9.62 4.62 4.39
C ASP A 77 9.67 3.10 4.08
N ALA A 78 8.78 2.63 3.21
CA ALA A 78 8.75 1.22 2.80
C ALA A 78 10.05 0.83 2.05
N ARG A 79 10.56 1.67 1.15
CA ARG A 79 11.86 1.45 0.50
C ARG A 79 13.02 1.49 1.49
N GLY A 80 12.95 2.36 2.50
CA GLY A 80 13.89 2.39 3.62
C GLY A 80 13.91 1.07 4.39
N ALA A 81 12.72 0.51 4.67
CA ALA A 81 12.55 -0.80 5.32
C ALA A 81 13.13 -1.94 4.47
N VAL A 82 12.87 -1.96 3.15
CA VAL A 82 13.49 -2.90 2.20
C VAL A 82 15.01 -2.78 2.24
N GLY A 83 15.54 -1.55 2.21
CA GLY A 83 16.97 -1.30 2.30
C GLY A 83 17.58 -1.78 3.63
N TRP A 84 16.86 -1.61 4.73
CA TRP A 84 17.29 -2.11 6.03
C TRP A 84 17.35 -3.64 6.04
N LEU A 85 16.31 -4.33 5.56
CA LEU A 85 16.29 -5.79 5.45
C LEU A 85 17.45 -6.31 4.57
N ALA A 86 17.73 -5.67 3.44
CA ALA A 86 18.86 -6.03 2.60
C ALA A 86 20.21 -5.91 3.36
N ARG A 87 20.40 -4.84 4.13
CA ARG A 87 21.61 -4.68 4.98
C ARG A 87 21.67 -5.70 6.12
N GLN A 88 20.54 -6.24 6.57
CA GLN A 88 20.49 -7.35 7.53
C GLN A 88 20.81 -8.72 6.89
N GLY A 89 21.13 -8.77 5.59
CA GLY A 89 21.49 -9.98 4.87
C GLY A 89 20.30 -10.77 4.31
N TYR A 90 19.10 -10.20 4.24
CA TYR A 90 17.98 -10.85 3.56
C TYR A 90 18.14 -10.73 2.04
N GLU A 91 18.16 -11.86 1.35
CA GLU A 91 18.33 -11.91 -0.12
C GLU A 91 17.01 -11.93 -0.88
N ARG A 92 15.95 -12.46 -0.27
CA ARG A 92 14.61 -12.60 -0.87
C ARG A 92 13.61 -11.76 -0.11
N ILE A 93 13.42 -10.53 -0.58
CA ILE A 93 12.55 -9.55 0.06
C ILE A 93 11.24 -9.45 -0.73
N GLY A 94 10.13 -9.58 -0.02
CA GLY A 94 8.79 -9.33 -0.53
C GLY A 94 8.13 -8.15 0.17
N ILE A 95 6.95 -7.78 -0.33
CA ILE A 95 6.09 -6.78 0.29
C ILE A 95 4.64 -7.30 0.34
N LEU A 96 3.96 -7.02 1.43
CA LEU A 96 2.54 -7.33 1.60
C LEU A 96 1.81 -6.05 1.98
N GLY A 97 0.74 -5.74 1.29
CA GLY A 97 -0.10 -4.59 1.60
C GLY A 97 -1.56 -4.97 1.73
N THR A 98 -2.27 -4.29 2.63
CA THR A 98 -3.72 -4.43 2.81
C THR A 98 -4.40 -3.09 2.59
N SER A 99 -5.41 -3.03 1.72
CA SER A 99 -6.19 -1.82 1.44
C SER A 99 -5.28 -0.65 1.00
N LEU A 100 -5.25 0.47 1.70
CA LEU A 100 -4.29 1.55 1.44
C LEU A 100 -2.86 1.02 1.33
N GLY A 101 -2.47 0.10 2.22
CA GLY A 101 -1.16 -0.54 2.18
C GLY A 101 -0.90 -1.32 0.90
N SER A 102 -1.93 -1.86 0.22
CA SER A 102 -1.76 -2.55 -1.07
C SER A 102 -1.39 -1.57 -2.19
N CYS A 103 -1.99 -0.40 -2.22
CA CYS A 103 -1.64 0.67 -3.14
C CYS A 103 -0.19 1.12 -2.93
N LEU A 104 0.19 1.38 -1.68
CA LEU A 104 1.54 1.79 -1.29
C LEU A 104 2.57 0.68 -1.58
N ALA A 105 2.22 -0.60 -1.36
CA ALA A 105 3.08 -1.73 -1.68
C ALA A 105 3.34 -1.83 -3.19
N LEU A 106 2.31 -1.66 -4.02
CA LEU A 106 2.44 -1.67 -5.46
C LEU A 106 3.33 -0.52 -5.95
N LEU A 107 3.10 0.71 -5.46
CA LEU A 107 3.95 1.86 -5.75
C LEU A 107 5.40 1.62 -5.28
N THR A 108 5.59 1.03 -4.10
CA THR A 108 6.94 0.71 -3.59
C THR A 108 7.64 -0.29 -4.51
N THR A 109 6.95 -1.36 -4.93
CA THR A 109 7.47 -2.37 -5.85
C THR A 109 7.89 -1.75 -7.19
N ALA A 110 7.09 -0.83 -7.71
CA ALA A 110 7.39 -0.13 -8.96
C ALA A 110 8.66 0.75 -8.89
N HIS A 111 9.13 1.07 -7.70
CA HIS A 111 10.27 1.95 -7.46
C HIS A 111 11.43 1.27 -6.71
N ASP A 112 11.36 -0.06 -6.49
CA ASP A 112 12.41 -0.79 -5.79
C ASP A 112 12.56 -2.22 -6.34
N SER A 113 13.53 -2.42 -7.20
CA SER A 113 13.80 -3.70 -7.88
C SER A 113 14.30 -4.82 -6.95
N ARG A 114 14.57 -4.53 -5.67
CA ARG A 114 14.92 -5.55 -4.66
C ARG A 114 13.72 -6.36 -4.22
N ILE A 115 12.51 -5.86 -4.44
CA ILE A 115 11.26 -6.58 -4.12
C ILE A 115 11.05 -7.66 -5.19
N ARG A 116 11.05 -8.92 -4.78
CA ARG A 116 10.93 -10.10 -5.66
C ARG A 116 9.52 -10.68 -5.73
N ALA A 117 8.69 -10.36 -4.74
CA ALA A 117 7.30 -10.80 -4.70
C ALA A 117 6.45 -9.79 -3.95
N GLN A 118 5.19 -9.66 -4.33
CA GLN A 118 4.22 -8.85 -3.63
C GLN A 118 2.90 -9.57 -3.42
N ALA A 119 2.25 -9.31 -2.28
CA ALA A 119 0.89 -9.75 -2.00
C ALA A 119 0.03 -8.51 -1.72
N LEU A 120 -1.02 -8.34 -2.51
CA LEU A 120 -1.87 -7.15 -2.50
C LEU A 120 -3.29 -7.56 -2.14
N ASN A 121 -3.71 -7.24 -0.94
CA ASN A 121 -5.03 -7.56 -0.40
C ASN A 121 -5.93 -6.33 -0.47
N HIS A 122 -7.07 -6.42 -1.15
CA HIS A 122 -7.95 -5.30 -1.50
C HIS A 122 -7.19 -4.23 -2.29
N VAL A 123 -7.05 -4.44 -3.59
CA VAL A 123 -6.22 -3.61 -4.46
C VAL A 123 -7.01 -3.02 -5.61
N SER A 124 -6.63 -1.82 -6.02
CA SER A 124 -7.14 -1.13 -7.22
C SER A 124 -5.98 -0.47 -7.97
N PRO A 125 -6.04 -0.40 -9.29
CA PRO A 125 -5.08 0.36 -10.08
C PRO A 125 -5.30 1.88 -10.00
N TRP A 126 -6.48 2.32 -9.55
CA TRP A 126 -6.88 3.73 -9.53
C TRP A 126 -7.14 4.21 -8.10
N PHE A 127 -6.22 5.00 -7.55
CA PHE A 127 -6.34 5.56 -6.20
C PHE A 127 -7.52 6.54 -6.10
N ALA A 128 -7.65 7.44 -7.08
CA ALA A 128 -8.73 8.42 -7.13
C ALA A 128 -10.12 7.76 -7.16
N ASP A 129 -10.28 6.69 -7.95
CA ASP A 129 -11.55 5.97 -8.06
C ASP A 129 -11.96 5.29 -6.75
N VAL A 130 -10.99 4.71 -6.01
CA VAL A 130 -11.26 4.14 -4.69
C VAL A 130 -11.75 5.21 -3.73
N VAL A 131 -11.10 6.37 -3.70
CA VAL A 131 -11.51 7.49 -2.84
C VAL A 131 -12.86 8.04 -3.26
N TRP A 132 -13.13 8.16 -4.55
CA TRP A 132 -14.38 8.71 -5.08
C TRP A 132 -15.58 7.79 -4.91
N ARG A 133 -15.39 6.48 -5.08
CA ARG A 133 -16.47 5.48 -5.11
C ARG A 133 -16.60 4.67 -3.83
N GLY A 134 -15.54 4.63 -3.01
CA GLY A 134 -15.45 3.78 -1.83
C GLY A 134 -16.33 4.26 -0.67
N LEU A 135 -16.96 3.32 0.03
CA LEU A 135 -17.82 3.62 1.18
C LEU A 135 -17.02 4.25 2.33
N SER A 136 -15.83 3.76 2.63
CA SER A 136 -15.00 4.22 3.74
C SER A 136 -14.41 5.62 3.51
N THR A 137 -14.39 6.10 2.27
CA THR A 137 -13.80 7.39 1.85
C THR A 137 -14.83 8.47 1.53
N ARG A 138 -16.12 8.22 1.80
CA ARG A 138 -17.23 9.16 1.47
C ARG A 138 -17.04 10.56 2.04
N HIS A 139 -16.48 10.67 3.25
CA HIS A 139 -16.20 11.97 3.87
C HIS A 139 -15.06 12.71 3.16
N VAL A 140 -14.08 12.02 2.60
CA VAL A 140 -13.01 12.62 1.78
C VAL A 140 -13.60 13.12 0.48
N ARG A 141 -14.43 12.31 -0.20
CA ARG A 141 -15.16 12.72 -1.39
C ARG A 141 -16.00 13.97 -1.14
N ALA A 142 -16.78 14.02 -0.05
CA ALA A 142 -17.60 15.18 0.30
C ALA A 142 -16.79 16.48 0.42
N GLY A 143 -15.52 16.40 0.85
CA GLY A 143 -14.63 17.55 0.90
C GLY A 143 -13.97 17.89 -0.45
N LEU A 144 -14.08 17.02 -1.46
CA LEU A 144 -13.57 17.24 -2.82
C LEU A 144 -14.67 17.74 -3.78
N GLU A 145 -15.92 17.30 -3.57
CA GLU A 145 -17.05 17.66 -4.40
C GLU A 145 -17.25 19.17 -4.45
N GLY A 146 -17.46 19.70 -5.66
CA GLY A 146 -17.57 21.14 -5.90
C GLY A 146 -16.23 21.88 -6.07
N HIS A 147 -15.11 21.20 -5.84
CA HIS A 147 -13.76 21.75 -6.07
C HIS A 147 -13.01 21.03 -7.19
N VAL A 148 -13.18 19.72 -7.30
CA VAL A 148 -12.60 18.89 -8.35
C VAL A 148 -13.61 17.81 -8.75
N ASP A 149 -13.54 17.35 -9.98
CA ASP A 149 -14.23 16.14 -10.43
C ASP A 149 -13.32 14.92 -10.40
N LEU A 150 -13.84 13.73 -10.78
CA LEU A 150 -13.07 12.49 -10.74
C LEU A 150 -11.93 12.49 -11.75
N ASP A 151 -12.11 13.05 -12.93
CA ASP A 151 -11.08 13.03 -13.97
C ASP A 151 -9.95 13.98 -13.62
N GLU A 152 -10.26 15.17 -13.12
CA GLU A 152 -9.27 16.10 -12.57
C GLU A 152 -8.52 15.45 -11.38
N LEU A 153 -9.21 14.75 -10.48
CA LEU A 153 -8.59 14.06 -9.36
C LEU A 153 -7.66 12.95 -9.81
N ARG A 154 -8.01 12.20 -10.87
CA ARG A 154 -7.11 11.18 -11.46
C ARG A 154 -5.82 11.80 -11.97
N ASP A 155 -5.89 12.98 -12.59
CA ASP A 155 -4.73 13.69 -13.09
C ASP A 155 -3.87 14.25 -11.97
N LEU A 156 -4.47 14.90 -10.96
CA LEU A 156 -3.79 15.45 -9.81
C LEU A 156 -3.10 14.35 -8.97
N TRP A 157 -3.73 13.18 -8.83
CA TRP A 157 -3.19 12.04 -8.12
C TRP A 157 -2.46 11.02 -9.00
N ARG A 158 -2.18 11.34 -10.27
CA ARG A 158 -1.39 10.47 -11.16
C ARG A 158 -0.08 9.97 -10.54
N PRO A 159 0.68 10.77 -9.75
CA PRO A 159 1.92 10.29 -9.11
C PRO A 159 1.70 9.16 -8.09
N ILE A 160 0.50 9.01 -7.54
CA ILE A 160 0.15 7.96 -6.58
C ILE A 160 -0.84 6.93 -7.15
N ASN A 161 -1.19 7.03 -8.43
CA ASN A 161 -2.01 6.04 -9.12
C ASN A 161 -1.16 4.83 -9.50
N PRO A 162 -1.44 3.63 -8.98
CA PRO A 162 -0.74 2.40 -9.36
C PRO A 162 -0.72 2.13 -10.87
N TRP A 163 -1.81 2.45 -11.58
CA TRP A 163 -1.91 2.30 -13.03
C TRP A 163 -0.72 2.87 -13.79
N SER A 164 -0.23 4.03 -13.37
CA SER A 164 0.89 4.73 -14.03
C SER A 164 2.22 3.96 -14.00
N TYR A 165 2.30 2.87 -13.23
CA TYR A 165 3.54 2.15 -12.98
C TYR A 165 3.44 0.64 -13.22
N LEU A 166 2.34 0.14 -13.81
CA LEU A 166 2.12 -1.31 -13.98
C LEU A 166 3.24 -1.98 -14.79
N ASP A 167 3.74 -1.32 -15.82
CA ASP A 167 4.83 -1.86 -16.65
C ASP A 167 6.11 -2.16 -15.87
N ARG A 168 6.35 -1.42 -14.79
CA ARG A 168 7.54 -1.61 -13.95
C ARG A 168 7.48 -2.85 -13.06
N ILE A 169 6.29 -3.43 -12.88
CA ILE A 169 6.06 -4.54 -11.93
C ILE A 169 5.58 -5.83 -12.59
N ARG A 170 5.42 -5.85 -13.93
CA ARG A 170 4.93 -7.03 -14.66
C ARG A 170 5.78 -8.28 -14.40
N SER A 171 7.08 -8.14 -14.19
CA SER A 171 7.99 -9.25 -13.88
C SER A 171 8.00 -9.67 -12.42
N THR A 172 7.35 -8.93 -11.53
CA THR A 172 7.31 -9.24 -10.10
C THR A 172 6.24 -10.29 -9.81
N ARG A 173 6.59 -11.35 -9.06
CA ARG A 173 5.61 -12.35 -8.61
C ARG A 173 4.55 -11.70 -7.76
N THR A 174 3.31 -11.70 -8.22
CA THR A 174 2.21 -10.97 -7.61
C THR A 174 1.07 -11.90 -7.22
N LEU A 175 0.63 -11.81 -5.97
CA LEU A 175 -0.62 -12.36 -5.49
C LEU A 175 -1.62 -11.22 -5.32
N LEU A 176 -2.73 -11.28 -6.03
CA LEU A 176 -3.84 -10.34 -5.91
C LEU A 176 -5.01 -11.01 -5.18
N VAL A 177 -5.48 -10.37 -4.12
CA VAL A 177 -6.65 -10.81 -3.37
C VAL A 177 -7.67 -9.68 -3.35
N TYR A 178 -8.92 -9.96 -3.69
CA TYR A 178 -10.02 -8.99 -3.62
C TYR A 178 -11.30 -9.65 -3.12
N ALA A 179 -12.18 -8.87 -2.52
CA ALA A 179 -13.49 -9.34 -2.12
C ALA A 179 -14.53 -9.00 -3.20
N ARG A 180 -15.38 -9.98 -3.52
CA ARG A 180 -16.41 -9.85 -4.58
C ARG A 180 -17.41 -8.73 -4.29
N TYR A 181 -17.70 -8.51 -3.02
CA TYR A 181 -18.70 -7.55 -2.54
C TYR A 181 -18.05 -6.42 -1.73
N ASP A 182 -16.83 -6.01 -2.08
CA ASP A 182 -16.14 -4.92 -1.43
C ASP A 182 -16.83 -3.59 -1.77
N LEU A 183 -17.20 -2.84 -0.73
CA LEU A 183 -17.84 -1.54 -0.84
C LEU A 183 -16.82 -0.38 -0.83
N THR A 184 -15.57 -0.67 -0.51
CA THR A 184 -14.48 0.32 -0.53
C THR A 184 -13.65 0.22 -1.80
N PHE A 185 -13.29 -1.03 -2.19
CA PHE A 185 -12.59 -1.30 -3.44
C PHE A 185 -13.56 -1.92 -4.45
N PRO A 186 -14.14 -1.12 -5.34
CA PRO A 186 -15.09 -1.63 -6.33
C PRO A 186 -14.49 -2.80 -7.13
N ALA A 187 -15.22 -3.92 -7.18
CA ALA A 187 -14.72 -5.17 -7.74
C ALA A 187 -14.35 -5.07 -9.24
N ASP A 188 -14.96 -4.13 -9.98
CA ASP A 188 -14.60 -3.85 -11.38
C ASP A 188 -13.17 -3.34 -11.51
N LEU A 189 -12.71 -2.49 -10.58
CA LEU A 189 -11.34 -1.96 -10.54
C LEU A 189 -10.33 -3.06 -10.19
N SER A 190 -10.65 -3.90 -9.21
CA SER A 190 -9.78 -5.04 -8.87
C SER A 190 -9.66 -6.03 -10.02
N ARG A 191 -10.77 -6.32 -10.73
CA ARG A 191 -10.77 -7.18 -11.92
C ARG A 191 -10.01 -6.57 -13.10
N LEU A 192 -10.05 -5.23 -13.26
CA LEU A 192 -9.25 -4.54 -14.25
C LEU A 192 -7.76 -4.81 -13.99
N LEU A 193 -7.30 -4.63 -12.75
CA LEU A 193 -5.91 -4.88 -12.38
C LEU A 193 -5.51 -6.36 -12.61
N ILE A 194 -6.37 -7.32 -12.25
CA ILE A 194 -6.12 -8.75 -12.48
C ILE A 194 -5.90 -9.03 -13.97
N ARG A 195 -6.72 -8.46 -14.84
CA ARG A 195 -6.57 -8.64 -16.30
C ARG A 195 -5.23 -8.12 -16.80
N GLU A 196 -4.78 -6.97 -16.31
CA GLU A 196 -3.48 -6.40 -16.68
C GLU A 196 -2.28 -7.26 -16.24
N PHE A 197 -2.41 -8.00 -15.13
CA PHE A 197 -1.36 -8.94 -14.69
C PHE A 197 -1.45 -10.31 -15.38
N ALA A 198 -2.58 -10.66 -16.00
CA ALA A 198 -2.78 -11.90 -16.73
C ALA A 198 -2.43 -11.80 -18.23
N ALA A 199 -2.27 -10.59 -18.74
CA ALA A 199 -1.88 -10.30 -20.13
C ALA A 199 -0.37 -10.33 -20.30
#